data_d90afc112a118c614f537cef52bc8a69
#
_entry.id   d90afc112a118c614f537cef52bc8a69
#
_cell.length_a   1.000
_cell.length_b   1.000
_cell.length_c   1.000
_cell.angle_alpha   90.00
_cell.angle_beta   90.00
_cell.angle_gamma   90.00
#
_symmetry.space_group_name_H-M   'P 1'
#
loop_
_entity.id
_entity.type
_entity.pdbx_description
1 polymer ?
#
loop_
_entity_poly.entity_id
_entity_poly.type
_entity_poly.pdbx_seq_one_letter_code
_entity_poly.pdbx_strand_id
1 'polypeptide(L)' 'MMQVDARLETLVGKHASLEQAISEETQRPVPDNIHLSDLKRQKLRIKDEIYRIEHG' A
#
# COMPACT_ATOMS: atom_id res chain seq x y z
N MET A 1 -27.99 -5.51 -5.86
CA MET A 1 -26.78 -6.22 -5.56
C MET A 1 -25.61 -5.26 -5.52
N MET A 2 -24.89 -5.33 -4.43
CA MET A 2 -23.77 -4.43 -4.26
C MET A 2 -22.61 -4.84 -5.15
N GLN A 3 -22.17 -3.92 -5.99
CA GLN A 3 -21.00 -4.18 -6.79
C GLN A 3 -19.77 -3.72 -6.05
N VAL A 4 -18.91 -4.67 -5.78
CA VAL A 4 -17.60 -4.35 -5.21
C VAL A 4 -16.68 -4.09 -6.38
N ASP A 5 -16.04 -2.94 -6.38
CA ASP A 5 -15.05 -2.62 -7.39
C ASP A 5 -13.83 -3.53 -7.16
N ALA A 6 -13.64 -4.49 -8.05
CA ALA A 6 -12.52 -5.43 -7.95
C ALA A 6 -11.18 -4.71 -7.93
N ARG A 7 -11.09 -3.59 -8.63
CA ARG A 7 -9.87 -2.78 -8.64
C ARG A 7 -9.60 -2.18 -7.26
N LEU A 8 -10.65 -1.69 -6.61
CA LEU A 8 -10.53 -1.14 -5.26
C LEU A 8 -10.09 -2.21 -4.28
N GLU A 9 -10.68 -3.40 -4.34
CA GLU A 9 -10.28 -4.51 -3.48
C GLU A 9 -8.82 -4.87 -3.68
N THR A 10 -8.37 -4.93 -4.94
CA THR A 10 -6.98 -5.24 -5.24
C THR A 10 -6.04 -4.19 -4.67
N LEU A 11 -6.40 -2.92 -4.79
CA LEU A 11 -5.60 -1.82 -4.27
C LEU A 11 -5.54 -1.84 -2.74
N VAL A 12 -6.66 -2.11 -2.09
CA VAL A 12 -6.70 -2.22 -0.63
C VAL A 12 -5.82 -3.37 -0.15
N GLY A 13 -5.86 -4.51 -0.86
CA GLY A 13 -5.00 -5.65 -0.54
C GLY A 13 -3.52 -5.31 -0.71
N LYS A 14 -3.17 -4.61 -1.78
CA LYS A 14 -1.79 -4.18 -2.01
C LYS A 14 -1.33 -3.20 -0.94
N HIS A 15 -2.21 -2.29 -0.54
CA HIS A 15 -1.89 -1.33 0.51
C HIS A 15 -1.57 -2.05 1.83
N ALA A 16 -2.39 -3.03 2.19
CA ALA A 16 -2.17 -3.82 3.40
C ALA A 16 -0.85 -4.60 3.32
N SER A 17 -0.56 -5.20 2.17
CA SER A 17 0.70 -5.93 1.96
C SER A 17 1.91 -5.02 2.09
N LEU A 18 1.82 -3.81 1.56
CA LEU A 18 2.90 -2.85 1.65
C LEU A 18 3.11 -2.37 3.09
N GLU A 19 2.05 -2.17 3.83
CA GLU A 19 2.15 -1.80 5.24
C GLU A 19 2.84 -2.89 6.04
N GLN A 20 2.52 -4.14 5.77
CA GLN A 20 3.16 -5.26 6.42
C GLN A 20 4.64 -5.34 6.07
N ALA A 21 4.97 -5.17 4.78
CA ALA A 21 6.36 -5.17 4.33
C ALA A 21 7.16 -4.05 4.99
N ILE A 22 6.58 -2.87 5.11
CA ILE A 22 7.22 -1.73 5.78
C ILE A 22 7.48 -2.06 7.25
N SER A 23 6.48 -2.62 7.92
CA SER A 23 6.61 -3.01 9.32
C SER A 23 7.73 -4.02 9.52
N GLU A 24 7.77 -5.06 8.69
CA GLU A 24 8.81 -6.08 8.77
C GLU A 24 10.20 -5.51 8.53
N GLU A 25 10.32 -4.64 7.52
CA GLU A 25 11.61 -4.01 7.21
C GLU A 25 12.07 -3.11 8.34
N THR A 26 11.14 -2.37 8.95
CA THR A 26 11.45 -1.48 10.07
C THR A 26 11.92 -2.24 11.29
N GLN A 27 11.44 -3.48 11.48
CA GLN A 27 11.80 -4.29 12.63
C GLN A 27 13.14 -5.00 12.49
N ARG A 28 13.76 -4.94 11.34
CA ARG A 28 15.07 -5.54 11.14
C ARG A 28 16.13 -4.81 11.98
N PRO A 29 17.17 -5.53 12.43
CA PRO A 29 18.26 -4.89 13.18
C PRO A 29 18.92 -3.75 12.41
N VAL A 30 19.04 -3.90 11.09
CA VAL A 30 19.58 -2.86 10.21
C VAL A 30 18.60 -2.69 9.05
N PRO A 31 17.61 -1.79 9.19
CA PRO A 31 16.65 -1.56 8.12
C PRO A 31 17.31 -1.00 6.87
N ASP A 32 16.87 -1.47 5.71
CA ASP A 32 17.32 -0.95 4.43
C ASP A 32 16.49 0.30 4.11
N ASN A 33 17.09 1.46 4.28
CA ASN A 33 16.40 2.74 4.08
C ASN A 33 15.99 2.96 2.62
N ILE A 34 16.74 2.43 1.68
CA ILE A 34 16.41 2.53 0.26
C ILE A 34 15.15 1.71 -0.04
N HIS A 35 15.12 0.49 0.48
CA HIS A 35 13.96 -0.38 0.34
C HIS A 35 12.73 0.20 1.02
N LEU A 36 12.91 0.74 2.23
CA LEU A 36 11.83 1.40 2.97
C LEU A 36 11.26 2.59 2.21
N SER A 37 12.11 3.43 1.65
CA SER A 37 11.71 4.56 0.83
C SER A 37 10.86 4.12 -0.36
N ASP A 38 11.29 3.05 -1.02
CA ASP A 38 10.57 2.50 -2.17
C ASP A 38 9.20 1.97 -1.77
N LEU A 39 9.14 1.22 -0.66
CA LEU A 39 7.89 0.69 -0.15
C LEU A 39 6.92 1.81 0.23
N LYS A 40 7.41 2.84 0.89
CA LYS A 40 6.59 3.99 1.27
C LYS A 40 6.06 4.73 0.06
N ARG A 41 6.86 4.84 -0.99
CA ARG A 41 6.45 5.49 -2.24
C ARG A 41 5.35 4.69 -2.91
N GLN A 42 5.50 3.38 -2.98
CA GLN A 42 4.47 2.50 -3.53
C GLN A 42 3.17 2.60 -2.74
N LYS A 43 3.27 2.60 -1.43
CA LYS A 43 2.11 2.74 -0.55
C LYS A 43 1.37 4.05 -0.82
N LEU A 44 2.11 5.13 -0.96
CA LEU A 44 1.53 6.43 -1.22
C LEU A 44 0.78 6.47 -2.55
N ARG A 45 1.36 5.87 -3.59
CA ARG A 45 0.72 5.79 -4.90
C ARG A 45 -0.60 5.01 -4.83
N ILE A 46 -0.58 3.89 -4.14
CA ILE A 46 -1.77 3.05 -4.00
C ILE A 46 -2.84 3.78 -3.20
N LYS A 47 -2.45 4.44 -2.14
CA LYS A 47 -3.37 5.25 -1.34
C LYS A 47 -4.01 6.35 -2.19
N ASP A 48 -3.23 6.99 -3.05
CA ASP A 48 -3.73 8.02 -3.93
C ASP A 48 -4.74 7.46 -4.94
N GLU A 49 -4.47 6.29 -5.50
CA GLU A 49 -5.40 5.63 -6.41
C GLU A 49 -6.70 5.24 -5.71
N ILE A 50 -6.60 4.72 -4.50
CA ILE A 50 -7.79 4.39 -3.70
C ILE A 50 -8.63 5.65 -3.48
N TYR A 51 -7.98 6.73 -3.12
CA TYR A 51 -8.65 8.00 -2.90
C TYR A 51 -9.39 8.45 -4.15
N ARG A 52 -8.75 8.36 -5.31
CA ARG A 52 -9.37 8.75 -6.57
C ARG A 52 -10.59 7.92 -6.92
N ILE A 53 -10.54 6.63 -6.66
CA ILE A 53 -11.67 5.74 -6.91
C ILE A 53 -12.83 6.09 -5.99
N GLU A 54 -12.55 6.35 -4.71
CA GLU A 54 -13.58 6.65 -3.72
C GLU A 54 -14.18 8.04 -3.89
N HIS A 55 -13.40 8.99 -4.35
CA HIS A 55 -13.82 10.39 -4.43
C HIS A 55 -13.92 10.92 -5.86
N GLY A 56 -13.50 10.14 -6.81
CA GLY A 56 -13.60 10.49 -8.21
C GLY A 56 -14.87 10.02 -8.83
#